data_48c63f863c06d42fa9e4dd70f08ad91e
#
_entry.id   48c63f863c06d42fa9e4dd70f08ad91e
#
_cell.length_a   1.000
_cell.length_b   1.000
_cell.length_c   1.000
_cell.angle_alpha   90.00
_cell.angle_beta   90.00
_cell.angle_gamma   90.00
#
_symmetry.space_group_name_H-M   'P 1'
#
loop_
_entity.id
_entity.type
_entity.pdbx_description
1 polymer ?
#
loop_
_entity_poly.entity_id
_entity_poly.type
_entity_poly.pdbx_seq_one_letter_code
_entity_poly.pdbx_strand_id
1 'polypeptide(L)'
;VEANLYTTEGDIDLKPADRECFDIILAGFHKAALAKNPKDWWLFYVCPMWQDRFGYTKQAIQRNTDAYVKAIKSGHCDVITHLNYGMKTDVKQVAQAAKDYGVCLELNGKRVSMTDEEVMTIVDVGAPIIVNSDAHSKDRVGDVSVPMSVVERLGIDKNIIVNWEKLPRFGRRAAR
;
A
#
# COMPACT_ATOMS: atom_id res chain seq x y z
N VAL A 1 -10.15 -1.80 -8.37
CA VAL A 1 -9.97 -3.14 -7.78
C VAL A 1 -8.81 -3.11 -6.79
N GLU A 2 -8.88 -3.94 -5.74
CA GLU A 2 -7.79 -4.19 -4.83
C GLU A 2 -7.25 -5.61 -5.07
N ALA A 3 -5.97 -5.68 -5.42
CA ALA A 3 -5.26 -6.91 -5.73
C ALA A 3 -4.34 -7.32 -4.57
N ASN A 4 -4.10 -8.61 -4.41
CA ASN A 4 -3.20 -9.11 -3.38
C ASN A 4 -1.75 -9.12 -3.89
N LEU A 5 -0.83 -8.53 -3.11
CA LEU A 5 0.59 -8.81 -3.23
C LEU A 5 0.84 -10.20 -2.64
N TYR A 6 1.27 -11.18 -3.45
CA TYR A 6 1.27 -12.59 -3.03
C TYR A 6 2.56 -13.36 -3.33
N THR A 7 3.60 -12.67 -3.86
CA THR A 7 4.94 -13.26 -4.06
C THR A 7 6.06 -12.34 -3.60
N THR A 8 7.21 -12.93 -3.29
CA THR A 8 8.45 -12.19 -3.00
C THR A 8 9.01 -11.45 -4.22
N GLU A 9 8.51 -11.77 -5.41
CA GLU A 9 8.87 -11.09 -6.67
C GLU A 9 8.00 -9.88 -6.98
N GLY A 10 7.04 -9.55 -6.09
CA GLY A 10 6.18 -8.39 -6.27
C GLY A 10 4.99 -8.62 -7.21
N ASP A 11 4.66 -9.88 -7.48
CA ASP A 11 3.48 -10.19 -8.28
C ASP A 11 2.20 -9.84 -7.51
N ILE A 12 1.21 -9.33 -8.23
CA ILE A 12 -0.17 -9.13 -7.76
C ILE A 12 -1.09 -10.13 -8.44
N ASP A 13 -2.18 -10.53 -7.78
CA ASP A 13 -3.13 -11.56 -8.27
C ASP A 13 -4.11 -11.06 -9.34
N LEU A 14 -3.75 -9.99 -10.04
CA LEU A 14 -4.48 -9.45 -11.18
C LEU A 14 -3.75 -9.78 -12.48
N LYS A 15 -4.43 -10.47 -13.39
CA LYS A 15 -3.85 -10.82 -14.70
C LYS A 15 -3.53 -9.57 -15.52
N PRO A 16 -2.40 -9.53 -16.24
CA PRO A 16 -2.04 -8.38 -17.08
C PRO A 16 -3.14 -7.98 -18.07
N ALA A 17 -3.85 -8.95 -18.67
CA ALA A 17 -4.92 -8.71 -19.62
C ALA A 17 -6.16 -8.02 -19.02
N ASP A 18 -6.39 -8.19 -17.71
CA ASP A 18 -7.57 -7.64 -17.03
C ASP A 18 -7.34 -6.20 -16.51
N ARG A 19 -6.09 -5.72 -16.55
CA ARG A 19 -5.73 -4.40 -15.97
C ARG A 19 -6.40 -3.23 -16.64
N GLU A 20 -6.60 -3.30 -17.93
CA GLU A 20 -7.27 -2.24 -18.72
C GLU A 20 -8.76 -2.12 -18.39
N CYS A 21 -9.35 -3.12 -17.72
CA CYS A 21 -10.74 -3.10 -17.29
C CYS A 21 -10.97 -2.22 -16.05
N PHE A 22 -9.90 -1.79 -15.37
CA PHE A 22 -10.00 -1.05 -14.11
C PHE A 22 -9.45 0.37 -14.22
N ASP A 23 -10.14 1.31 -13.62
CA ASP A 23 -9.75 2.72 -13.57
C ASP A 23 -8.61 2.96 -12.59
N ILE A 24 -8.59 2.16 -11.50
CA ILE A 24 -7.59 2.20 -10.45
C ILE A 24 -7.31 0.78 -9.95
N ILE A 25 -6.05 0.48 -9.75
CA ILE A 25 -5.58 -0.79 -9.17
C ILE A 25 -4.81 -0.48 -7.88
N LEU A 26 -5.36 -0.96 -6.78
CA LEU A 26 -4.72 -0.95 -5.48
C LEU A 26 -4.02 -2.30 -5.28
N ALA A 27 -2.90 -2.31 -4.57
CA ALA A 27 -2.18 -3.53 -4.25
C ALA A 27 -1.72 -3.52 -2.79
N GLY A 28 -1.96 -4.60 -2.08
CA GLY A 28 -1.53 -4.74 -0.70
C GLY A 28 -1.42 -6.19 -0.25
N PHE A 29 -0.84 -6.38 0.92
CA PHE A 29 -0.75 -7.71 1.52
C PHE A 29 -2.01 -8.05 2.28
N HIS A 30 -2.59 -9.23 2.01
CA HIS A 30 -3.75 -9.76 2.74
C HIS A 30 -3.45 -11.14 3.28
N LYS A 31 -3.77 -11.37 4.57
CA LYS A 31 -3.48 -12.65 5.27
C LYS A 31 -4.24 -13.86 4.71
N ALA A 32 -5.29 -13.64 3.93
CA ALA A 32 -6.14 -14.68 3.37
C ALA A 32 -5.93 -14.94 1.87
N ALA A 33 -4.95 -14.29 1.23
CA ALA A 33 -4.69 -14.49 -0.18
C ALA A 33 -3.99 -15.85 -0.43
N LEU A 34 -4.20 -16.44 -1.62
CA LEU A 34 -3.57 -17.69 -2.00
C LEU A 34 -2.14 -17.43 -2.47
N ALA A 35 -1.17 -18.10 -1.88
CA ALA A 35 0.22 -18.04 -2.32
C ALA A 35 0.41 -18.76 -3.67
N LYS A 36 1.34 -18.25 -4.48
CA LYS A 36 1.68 -18.83 -5.80
C LYS A 36 2.39 -20.17 -5.68
N ASN A 37 3.16 -20.37 -4.63
CA ASN A 37 3.96 -21.57 -4.39
C ASN A 37 4.23 -21.75 -2.88
N PRO A 38 4.73 -22.95 -2.45
CA PRO A 38 5.01 -23.22 -1.03
C PRO A 38 6.02 -22.25 -0.38
N LYS A 39 7.00 -21.75 -1.14
CA LYS A 39 7.97 -20.78 -0.62
C LYS A 39 7.30 -19.45 -0.26
N ASP A 40 6.48 -18.92 -1.16
CA ASP A 40 5.74 -17.68 -0.92
C ASP A 40 4.70 -17.88 0.20
N TRP A 41 4.04 -19.04 0.25
CA TRP A 41 3.16 -19.38 1.36
C TRP A 41 3.88 -19.31 2.71
N TRP A 42 5.05 -19.92 2.81
CA TRP A 42 5.86 -19.88 4.02
C TRP A 42 6.29 -18.45 4.37
N LEU A 43 6.85 -17.72 3.41
CA LEU A 43 7.44 -16.40 3.63
C LEU A 43 6.43 -15.29 3.87
N PHE A 44 5.25 -15.36 3.24
CA PHE A 44 4.23 -14.32 3.30
C PHE A 44 3.12 -14.60 4.32
N TYR A 45 2.87 -15.86 4.66
CA TYR A 45 1.76 -16.21 5.54
C TYR A 45 2.22 -16.82 6.86
N VAL A 46 3.16 -17.76 6.84
CA VAL A 46 3.61 -18.42 8.08
C VAL A 46 4.61 -17.53 8.83
N CYS A 47 5.66 -17.04 8.16
CA CYS A 47 6.66 -16.21 8.81
C CYS A 47 6.08 -14.94 9.47
N PRO A 48 5.19 -14.15 8.83
CA PRO A 48 4.61 -12.97 9.46
C PRO A 48 3.84 -13.26 10.74
N MET A 49 3.14 -14.40 10.83
CA MET A 49 2.45 -14.78 12.08
C MET A 49 3.44 -14.95 13.25
N TRP A 50 4.60 -15.55 13.00
CA TRP A 50 5.66 -15.67 13.99
C TRP A 50 6.32 -14.33 14.28
N GLN A 51 6.53 -13.51 13.24
CA GLN A 51 7.16 -12.19 13.35
C GLN A 51 6.28 -11.18 14.11
N ASP A 52 4.97 -11.23 13.95
CA ASP A 52 4.03 -10.43 14.74
C ASP A 52 4.14 -10.76 16.23
N ARG A 53 4.49 -12.00 16.57
CA ARG A 53 4.61 -12.46 17.98
C ARG A 53 6.01 -12.24 18.57
N PHE A 54 7.08 -12.41 17.78
CA PHE A 54 8.46 -12.45 18.26
C PHE A 54 9.33 -11.31 17.69
N GLY A 55 8.77 -10.46 16.84
CA GLY A 55 9.47 -9.36 16.18
C GLY A 55 10.02 -9.70 14.79
N TYR A 56 10.19 -8.67 13.98
CA TYR A 56 10.68 -8.79 12.61
C TYR A 56 12.22 -8.73 12.56
N THR A 57 12.84 -9.68 11.87
CA THR A 57 14.28 -9.59 11.57
C THR A 57 14.54 -8.57 10.46
N LYS A 58 15.74 -8.01 10.41
CA LYS A 58 16.16 -7.09 9.33
C LYS A 58 16.02 -7.73 7.96
N GLN A 59 16.34 -9.01 7.82
CA GLN A 59 16.19 -9.76 6.57
C GLN A 59 14.73 -9.89 6.14
N ALA A 60 13.82 -10.12 7.10
CA ALA A 60 12.39 -10.20 6.80
C ALA A 60 11.83 -8.83 6.34
N ILE A 61 12.21 -7.75 7.03
CA ILE A 61 11.83 -6.39 6.65
C ILE A 61 12.36 -6.10 5.22
N GLN A 62 13.62 -6.40 4.92
CA GLN A 62 14.19 -6.15 3.60
C GLN A 62 13.49 -6.96 2.52
N ARG A 63 13.25 -8.26 2.74
CA ARG A 63 12.49 -9.10 1.79
C ARG A 63 11.10 -8.54 1.50
N ASN A 64 10.39 -8.13 2.54
CA ASN A 64 9.05 -7.55 2.40
C ASN A 64 9.11 -6.21 1.64
N THR A 65 10.10 -5.38 1.95
CA THR A 65 10.37 -4.12 1.25
C THR A 65 10.64 -4.36 -0.23
N ASP A 66 11.50 -5.32 -0.56
CA ASP A 66 11.84 -5.66 -1.93
C ASP A 66 10.61 -6.10 -2.74
N ALA A 67 9.68 -6.86 -2.12
CA ALA A 67 8.44 -7.28 -2.76
C ALA A 67 7.56 -6.07 -3.11
N TYR A 68 7.36 -5.12 -2.19
CA TYR A 68 6.61 -3.89 -2.47
C TYR A 68 7.30 -3.01 -3.52
N VAL A 69 8.62 -2.83 -3.42
CA VAL A 69 9.40 -2.05 -4.40
C VAL A 69 9.30 -2.67 -5.80
N LYS A 70 9.37 -4.00 -5.92
CA LYS A 70 9.17 -4.70 -7.20
C LYS A 70 7.75 -4.52 -7.74
N ALA A 71 6.73 -4.63 -6.89
CA ALA A 71 5.34 -4.37 -7.28
C ALA A 71 5.14 -2.95 -7.80
N ILE A 72 5.70 -1.94 -7.13
CA ILE A 72 5.68 -0.55 -7.56
C ILE A 72 6.36 -0.39 -8.93
N LYS A 73 7.58 -0.92 -9.06
CA LYS A 73 8.38 -0.83 -10.30
C LYS A 73 7.75 -1.55 -11.49
N SER A 74 6.92 -2.55 -11.24
CA SER A 74 6.22 -3.28 -12.30
C SER A 74 5.22 -2.42 -13.09
N GLY A 75 4.78 -1.27 -12.53
CA GLY A 75 3.77 -0.41 -13.12
C GLY A 75 2.37 -1.04 -13.14
N HIS A 76 2.13 -2.05 -12.31
CA HIS A 76 0.89 -2.82 -12.33
C HIS A 76 -0.13 -2.38 -11.28
N CYS A 77 0.23 -1.47 -10.39
CA CYS A 77 -0.66 -0.85 -9.42
C CYS A 77 -0.51 0.67 -9.41
N ASP A 78 -1.55 1.34 -9.00
CA ASP A 78 -1.60 2.81 -8.85
C ASP A 78 -1.45 3.23 -7.39
N VAL A 79 -1.81 2.34 -6.46
CA VAL A 79 -1.81 2.59 -5.02
C VAL A 79 -1.28 1.36 -4.28
N ILE A 80 -0.43 1.58 -3.31
CA ILE A 80 -0.12 0.58 -2.28
C ILE A 80 -1.07 0.83 -1.10
N THR A 81 -1.90 -0.18 -0.79
CA THR A 81 -2.85 -0.10 0.32
C THR A 81 -2.23 -0.48 1.65
N HIS A 82 -2.76 0.08 2.73
CA HIS A 82 -2.49 -0.25 4.14
C HIS A 82 -1.07 -0.77 4.43
N LEU A 83 -0.04 -0.01 3.95
CA LEU A 83 1.37 -0.36 4.14
C LEU A 83 1.67 -0.69 5.61
N ASN A 84 2.49 -1.68 5.86
CA ASN A 84 2.79 -2.24 7.19
C ASN A 84 1.64 -2.98 7.89
N TYR A 85 0.51 -3.21 7.22
CA TYR A 85 -0.53 -4.09 7.75
C TYR A 85 -0.10 -5.57 7.63
N GLY A 86 0.21 -6.20 8.76
CA GLY A 86 0.58 -7.62 8.82
C GLY A 86 1.91 -8.00 8.17
N MET A 87 2.66 -7.04 7.63
CA MET A 87 3.95 -7.28 6.99
C MET A 87 4.81 -6.00 7.05
N LYS A 88 5.79 -5.96 7.98
CA LYS A 88 6.67 -4.80 8.18
C LYS A 88 7.64 -4.61 7.01
N THR A 89 7.83 -3.33 6.64
CA THR A 89 8.74 -2.89 5.58
C THR A 89 9.64 -1.74 6.06
N ASP A 90 10.67 -1.43 5.30
CA ASP A 90 11.37 -0.15 5.34
C ASP A 90 10.54 0.87 4.57
N VAL A 91 9.78 1.68 5.29
CA VAL A 91 8.86 2.66 4.70
C VAL A 91 9.60 3.68 3.84
N LYS A 92 10.84 4.06 4.19
CA LYS A 92 11.61 5.03 3.40
C LYS A 92 11.92 4.50 1.99
N GLN A 93 12.34 3.23 1.89
CA GLN A 93 12.62 2.62 0.59
C GLN A 93 11.34 2.46 -0.25
N VAL A 94 10.23 2.07 0.37
CA VAL A 94 8.92 1.98 -0.32
C VAL A 94 8.44 3.34 -0.77
N ALA A 95 8.54 4.37 0.09
CA ALA A 95 8.15 5.74 -0.25
C ALA A 95 9.01 6.32 -1.38
N GLN A 96 10.31 6.06 -1.40
CA GLN A 96 11.17 6.49 -2.49
C GLN A 96 10.76 5.84 -3.82
N ALA A 97 10.51 4.54 -3.82
CA ALA A 97 10.03 3.86 -5.03
C ALA A 97 8.64 4.40 -5.46
N ALA A 98 7.73 4.62 -4.52
CA ALA A 98 6.41 5.19 -4.79
C ALA A 98 6.51 6.57 -5.45
N LYS A 99 7.37 7.45 -4.93
CA LYS A 99 7.68 8.75 -5.53
C LYS A 99 8.22 8.63 -6.96
N ASP A 100 9.23 7.79 -7.14
CA ASP A 100 9.95 7.64 -8.42
C ASP A 100 9.06 7.09 -9.54
N TYR A 101 8.07 6.27 -9.17
CA TYR A 101 7.16 5.60 -10.12
C TYR A 101 5.73 6.18 -10.12
N GLY A 102 5.47 7.22 -9.31
CA GLY A 102 4.16 7.89 -9.26
C GLY A 102 3.04 7.02 -8.66
N VAL A 103 3.38 6.04 -7.82
CA VAL A 103 2.43 5.19 -7.12
C VAL A 103 2.05 5.84 -5.79
N CYS A 104 0.76 5.89 -5.47
CA CYS A 104 0.30 6.48 -4.22
C CYS A 104 0.48 5.52 -3.03
N LEU A 105 0.79 6.06 -1.85
CA LEU A 105 0.74 5.34 -0.59
C LEU A 105 -0.54 5.71 0.18
N GLU A 106 -1.29 4.69 0.59
CA GLU A 106 -2.57 4.88 1.25
C GLU A 106 -2.42 5.15 2.75
N LEU A 107 -3.12 6.17 3.23
CA LEU A 107 -3.55 6.28 4.61
C LEU A 107 -4.97 5.69 4.71
N ASN A 108 -5.08 4.50 5.26
CA ASN A 108 -6.27 3.68 5.20
C ASN A 108 -7.34 4.10 6.23
N GLY A 109 -8.60 4.17 5.81
CA GLY A 109 -9.73 4.63 6.62
C GLY A 109 -10.14 3.68 7.74
N LYS A 110 -9.80 2.41 7.62
CA LYS A 110 -10.06 1.45 8.68
C LYS A 110 -8.97 1.51 9.76
N ARG A 111 -7.71 1.64 9.34
CA ARG A 111 -6.56 1.70 10.23
C ARG A 111 -5.31 2.19 9.48
N VAL A 112 -4.63 3.18 10.01
CA VAL A 112 -3.27 3.52 9.59
C VAL A 112 -2.30 2.59 10.35
N SER A 113 -1.66 1.66 9.64
CA SER A 113 -0.79 0.62 10.24
C SER A 113 0.66 1.06 10.41
N MET A 114 0.98 2.27 10.01
CA MET A 114 2.28 2.92 10.15
C MET A 114 2.34 3.73 11.44
N THR A 115 3.54 3.89 12.00
CA THR A 115 3.79 4.82 13.10
C THR A 115 3.79 6.26 12.59
N ASP A 116 3.74 7.23 13.48
CA ASP A 116 3.79 8.66 13.15
C ASP A 116 5.09 9.02 12.40
N GLU A 117 6.22 8.47 12.83
CA GLU A 117 7.51 8.65 12.19
C GLU A 117 7.55 8.02 10.79
N GLU A 118 6.89 6.87 10.60
CA GLU A 118 6.76 6.22 9.30
C GLU A 118 5.89 7.07 8.35
N VAL A 119 4.79 7.64 8.83
CA VAL A 119 3.94 8.56 8.04
C VAL A 119 4.72 9.82 7.67
N MET A 120 5.41 10.43 8.62
CA MET A 120 6.25 11.61 8.34
C MET A 120 7.39 11.30 7.37
N THR A 121 7.95 10.09 7.40
CA THR A 121 8.94 9.64 6.41
C THR A 121 8.38 9.67 4.99
N ILE A 122 7.11 9.31 4.78
CA ILE A 122 6.44 9.39 3.47
C ILE A 122 6.34 10.85 3.03
N VAL A 123 5.96 11.75 3.95
CA VAL A 123 5.85 13.18 3.70
C VAL A 123 7.21 13.78 3.34
N ASP A 124 8.24 13.48 4.11
CA ASP A 124 9.61 14.00 3.92
C ASP A 124 10.23 13.52 2.59
N VAL A 125 9.97 12.28 2.22
CA VAL A 125 10.37 11.75 0.90
C VAL A 125 9.59 12.45 -0.21
N GLY A 126 8.38 12.92 0.04
CA GLY A 126 7.49 13.52 -0.95
C GLY A 126 6.83 12.49 -1.85
N ALA A 127 6.52 11.30 -1.33
CA ALA A 127 5.74 10.30 -2.04
C ALA A 127 4.25 10.71 -2.10
N PRO A 128 3.53 10.41 -3.19
CA PRO A 128 2.10 10.74 -3.28
C PRO A 128 1.30 10.00 -2.21
N ILE A 129 0.45 10.72 -1.47
CA ILE A 129 -0.43 10.16 -0.44
C ILE A 129 -1.87 10.17 -0.93
N ILE A 130 -2.60 9.09 -0.68
CA ILE A 130 -4.04 8.98 -0.94
C ILE A 130 -4.77 8.55 0.34
N VAL A 131 -5.99 9.05 0.56
CA VAL A 131 -6.85 8.62 1.67
C VAL A 131 -8.05 7.85 1.11
N ASN A 132 -8.32 6.67 1.66
CA ASN A 132 -9.45 5.83 1.29
C ASN A 132 -10.18 5.34 2.53
N SER A 133 -11.48 5.04 2.39
CA SER A 133 -12.29 4.56 3.51
C SER A 133 -12.09 3.08 3.84
N ASP A 134 -11.65 2.26 2.88
CA ASP A 134 -11.60 0.80 3.02
C ASP A 134 -12.93 0.24 3.58
N ALA A 135 -14.04 0.72 3.00
CA ALA A 135 -15.37 0.46 3.50
C ALA A 135 -15.80 -0.98 3.28
N HIS A 136 -16.20 -1.67 4.36
CA HIS A 136 -16.76 -3.02 4.35
C HIS A 136 -18.26 -3.02 4.65
N SER A 137 -18.86 -1.83 4.81
CA SER A 137 -20.29 -1.61 5.04
C SER A 137 -20.72 -0.27 4.42
N LYS A 138 -22.02 -0.11 4.16
CA LYS A 138 -22.58 1.07 3.47
C LYS A 138 -22.30 2.39 4.19
N ASP A 139 -22.39 2.37 5.49
CA ASP A 139 -22.21 3.51 6.40
C ASP A 139 -20.75 3.96 6.51
N ARG A 140 -19.81 3.12 6.06
CA ARG A 140 -18.39 3.43 6.06
C ARG A 140 -17.88 3.99 4.72
N VAL A 141 -18.71 3.99 3.68
CA VAL A 141 -18.31 4.51 2.36
C VAL A 141 -18.00 6.01 2.46
N GLY A 142 -16.76 6.37 2.10
CA GLY A 142 -16.25 7.75 2.17
C GLY A 142 -15.81 8.20 3.57
N ASP A 143 -15.91 7.35 4.60
CA ASP A 143 -15.41 7.68 5.93
C ASP A 143 -13.88 7.61 5.98
N VAL A 144 -13.25 8.77 5.96
CA VAL A 144 -11.80 8.96 6.07
C VAL A 144 -11.40 9.61 7.40
N SER A 145 -12.26 9.53 8.42
CA SER A 145 -12.00 10.14 9.74
C SER A 145 -10.70 9.66 10.38
N VAL A 146 -10.39 8.37 10.26
CA VAL A 146 -9.17 7.76 10.82
C VAL A 146 -7.89 8.36 10.19
N PRO A 147 -7.68 8.32 8.86
CA PRO A 147 -6.48 8.91 8.27
C PRO A 147 -6.44 10.44 8.42
N MET A 148 -7.59 11.12 8.38
CA MET A 148 -7.62 12.57 8.56
C MET A 148 -7.25 12.99 9.99
N SER A 149 -7.56 12.21 11.01
CA SER A 149 -7.09 12.46 12.38
C SER A 149 -5.56 12.37 12.49
N VAL A 150 -4.93 11.49 11.71
CA VAL A 150 -3.45 11.39 11.64
C VAL A 150 -2.89 12.61 10.90
N VAL A 151 -3.49 13.00 9.77
CA VAL A 151 -3.10 14.20 9.00
C VAL A 151 -3.14 15.46 9.86
N GLU A 152 -4.22 15.65 10.62
CA GLU A 152 -4.41 16.82 11.49
C GLU A 152 -3.43 16.80 12.68
N ARG A 153 -3.28 15.67 13.33
CA ARG A 153 -2.39 15.49 14.48
C ARG A 153 -0.91 15.72 14.13
N LEU A 154 -0.49 15.31 12.92
CA LEU A 154 0.87 15.48 12.44
C LEU A 154 1.10 16.80 11.70
N GLY A 155 0.07 17.62 11.52
CA GLY A 155 0.17 18.89 10.81
C GLY A 155 0.52 18.75 9.33
N ILE A 156 0.09 17.65 8.71
CA ILE A 156 0.36 17.36 7.29
C ILE A 156 -0.49 18.30 6.42
N ASP A 157 0.14 18.96 5.44
CA ASP A 157 -0.57 19.79 4.47
C ASP A 157 -1.52 18.91 3.61
N LYS A 158 -2.82 19.17 3.71
CA LYS A 158 -3.85 18.43 2.95
C LYS A 158 -3.65 18.53 1.43
N ASN A 159 -2.96 19.56 0.95
CA ASN A 159 -2.69 19.74 -0.48
C ASN A 159 -1.78 18.66 -1.08
N ILE A 160 -0.98 17.95 -0.26
CA ILE A 160 -0.15 16.83 -0.74
C ILE A 160 -0.95 15.54 -0.91
N ILE A 161 -2.19 15.49 -0.39
CA ILE A 161 -3.08 14.33 -0.54
C ILE A 161 -3.72 14.40 -1.93
N VAL A 162 -3.46 13.39 -2.75
CA VAL A 162 -3.79 13.42 -4.19
C VAL A 162 -5.29 13.43 -4.47
N ASN A 163 -6.12 12.98 -3.54
CA ASN A 163 -7.59 12.97 -3.65
C ASN A 163 -8.31 13.89 -2.67
N TRP A 164 -7.62 14.82 -2.03
CA TRP A 164 -8.25 15.83 -1.19
C TRP A 164 -8.88 16.94 -2.06
N GLU A 165 -10.21 17.05 -2.02
CA GLU A 165 -11.01 18.01 -2.79
C GLU A 165 -10.72 18.02 -4.31
N LYS A 166 -10.16 16.94 -4.85
CA LYS A 166 -9.83 16.79 -6.26
C LYS A 166 -9.92 15.33 -6.71
N LEU A 167 -10.19 15.11 -7.98
CA LEU A 167 -10.18 13.77 -8.58
C LEU A 167 -8.74 13.40 -8.96
N PRO A 168 -8.18 12.33 -8.39
CA PRO A 168 -6.87 11.86 -8.79
C PRO A 168 -6.91 11.28 -10.22
N ARG A 169 -5.82 11.45 -10.96
CA ARG A 169 -5.67 10.88 -12.30
C ARG A 169 -4.60 9.79 -12.26
N PHE A 170 -4.98 8.59 -12.65
CA PHE A 170 -4.06 7.47 -12.77
C PHE A 170 -3.75 7.21 -14.25
N GLY A 171 -2.48 6.88 -14.57
CA GLY A 171 -1.91 6.95 -15.92
C GLY A 171 -2.63 6.17 -17.02
N ARG A 172 -3.41 5.15 -16.65
CA ARG A 172 -4.16 4.34 -17.61
C ARG A 172 -5.34 5.08 -18.29
N ARG A 173 -5.88 6.15 -17.68
CA ARG A 173 -6.94 6.98 -18.26
C ARG A 173 -6.45 8.27 -18.90
N ALA A 174 -5.21 8.65 -18.69
CA ALA A 174 -4.68 9.87 -19.33
C ALA A 174 -4.55 9.75 -20.85
N ALA A 175 -4.73 8.53 -21.39
CA ALA A 175 -4.60 8.22 -22.82
C ALA A 175 -5.95 7.96 -23.55
N ARG A 176 -7.11 8.18 -22.87
CA ARG A 176 -8.44 8.07 -23.51
C ARG A 176 -9.11 9.40 -23.66
#